data_ce7cb1b60ffa020bea24a0f0e0ae2ad2
#
_entry.id   ce7cb1b60ffa020bea24a0f0e0ae2ad2
#
_cell.length_a   1.000
_cell.length_b   1.000
_cell.length_c   1.000
_cell.angle_alpha   90.00
_cell.angle_beta   90.00
_cell.angle_gamma   90.00
#
_symmetry.space_group_name_H-M   'P 1'
#
loop_
_entity.id
_entity.type
_entity.pdbx_description
1 polymer ?
#
loop_
_entity_poly.entity_id
_entity_poly.type
_entity_poly.pdbx_seq_one_letter_code
_entity_poly.pdbx_strand_id
1 'polypeptide(L)'
;MDIKIPYTPRKHQAYLHKQIDKNRWNVLVCHRRFGKTVCMINHLIRSALLSKLSNPRFAYIAPTFKQAKSIAWDYMKQFTAKIPHTKFNETELRVDLPNGSRITLLGSESPDGLRGIYLDGCVIDEYANVNSKLFPEIIRPALSDRKGYCVFIGTPMGMNNNFYELYQHAQSAEDWFNYKAKASDTKIVDDDELIKAKEVMGEKKYMQEFECDWIANIEGSVYGDVIAKLDDDKQLTRVPYDPALPVSTAWDLGVSDHSSIIFYQQLGRSVNIIDYHEERGQGLPYYIQMIKEKDYVYKDHFAPHDIEVTEFGNGKTRREVAYQLGIRFKVVPKIPLEDG
;
A
#
# COMPACT_ATOMS: atom_id res chain seq x y z
N MET A 1 -13.19 39.56 11.69
CA MET A 1 -11.80 39.49 12.21
C MET A 1 -10.99 38.70 11.22
N ASP A 2 -10.02 39.31 10.56
CA ASP A 2 -9.16 38.59 9.58
C ASP A 2 -8.08 37.83 10.34
N ILE A 3 -8.16 36.51 10.24
CA ILE A 3 -7.18 35.60 10.89
C ILE A 3 -6.14 35.20 9.82
N LYS A 4 -4.91 35.66 10.02
CA LYS A 4 -3.79 35.30 9.13
C LYS A 4 -3.07 34.07 9.68
N ILE A 5 -3.26 32.90 9.05
CA ILE A 5 -2.48 31.71 9.34
C ILE A 5 -1.09 31.88 8.73
N PRO A 6 0.02 31.59 9.46
CA PRO A 6 1.38 31.76 8.95
C PRO A 6 1.79 30.61 8.02
N TYR A 7 1.03 30.43 6.93
CA TYR A 7 1.25 29.46 5.90
C TYR A 7 1.15 30.09 4.52
N THR A 8 2.18 29.94 3.71
CA THR A 8 2.19 30.33 2.32
C THR A 8 2.42 29.08 1.47
N PRO A 9 1.40 28.59 0.75
CA PRO A 9 1.53 27.38 -0.05
C PRO A 9 2.49 27.61 -1.21
N ARG A 10 3.37 26.65 -1.48
CA ARG A 10 4.16 26.58 -2.71
C ARG A 10 3.21 26.35 -3.90
N LYS A 11 3.66 26.63 -5.14
CA LYS A 11 2.86 26.49 -6.36
C LYS A 11 2.10 25.15 -6.43
N HIS A 12 2.81 24.04 -6.22
CA HIS A 12 2.22 22.70 -6.24
C HIS A 12 1.22 22.48 -5.09
N GLN A 13 1.51 22.98 -3.89
CA GLN A 13 0.59 22.88 -2.74
C GLN A 13 -0.68 23.70 -2.98
N ALA A 14 -0.56 24.91 -3.54
CA ALA A 14 -1.71 25.74 -3.91
C ALA A 14 -2.60 25.05 -4.96
N TYR A 15 -1.98 24.36 -5.92
CA TYR A 15 -2.70 23.55 -6.89
C TYR A 15 -3.45 22.39 -6.21
N LEU A 16 -2.79 21.66 -5.31
CA LEU A 16 -3.40 20.56 -4.58
C LEU A 16 -4.60 21.01 -3.75
N HIS A 17 -4.51 22.13 -3.03
CA HIS A 17 -5.65 22.67 -2.28
C HIS A 17 -6.88 22.87 -3.18
N LYS A 18 -6.69 23.44 -4.38
CA LYS A 18 -7.77 23.66 -5.34
C LYS A 18 -8.36 22.36 -5.88
N GLN A 19 -7.54 21.34 -6.05
CA GLN A 19 -8.02 20.04 -6.55
C GLN A 19 -8.77 19.26 -5.48
N ILE A 20 -8.27 19.23 -4.25
CA ILE A 20 -8.94 18.58 -3.13
C ILE A 20 -10.32 19.21 -2.86
N ASP A 21 -10.45 20.53 -3.01
CA ASP A 21 -11.75 21.22 -2.88
C ASP A 21 -12.81 20.77 -3.90
N LYS A 22 -12.37 20.21 -5.03
CA LYS A 22 -13.26 19.81 -6.15
C LYS A 22 -13.55 18.31 -6.14
N ASN A 23 -12.68 17.51 -5.55
CA ASN A 23 -12.75 16.07 -5.64
C ASN A 23 -12.94 15.45 -4.26
N ARG A 24 -13.82 14.46 -4.19
CA ARG A 24 -14.08 13.74 -2.94
C ARG A 24 -12.94 12.80 -2.56
N TRP A 25 -12.36 12.13 -3.55
CA TRP A 25 -11.31 11.15 -3.38
C TRP A 25 -10.02 11.62 -4.06
N ASN A 26 -8.92 11.65 -3.30
CA ASN A 26 -7.68 12.26 -3.78
C ASN A 26 -6.49 11.38 -3.44
N VAL A 27 -5.72 10.92 -4.43
CA VAL A 27 -4.51 10.13 -4.27
C VAL A 27 -3.30 10.96 -4.67
N LEU A 28 -2.44 11.24 -3.69
CA LEU A 28 -1.30 12.16 -3.84
C LEU A 28 0.02 11.41 -3.59
N VAL A 29 0.70 11.07 -4.66
CA VAL A 29 2.03 10.44 -4.62
C VAL A 29 3.07 11.54 -4.68
N CYS A 30 3.72 11.83 -3.56
CA CYS A 30 4.61 12.99 -3.46
C CYS A 30 5.99 12.58 -2.93
N HIS A 31 7.03 13.11 -3.56
CA HIS A 31 8.41 12.85 -3.18
C HIS A 31 8.73 13.29 -1.74
N ARG A 32 9.81 12.74 -1.19
CA ARG A 32 10.38 13.17 0.08
C ARG A 32 10.74 14.66 0.02
N ARG A 33 10.48 15.42 1.10
CA ARG A 33 10.69 16.89 1.19
C ARG A 33 9.72 17.76 0.37
N PHE A 34 8.67 17.20 -0.21
CA PHE A 34 7.59 17.96 -0.85
C PHE A 34 6.88 18.92 0.11
N GLY A 35 6.86 18.59 1.41
CA GLY A 35 6.09 19.31 2.43
C GLY A 35 4.64 18.82 2.54
N LYS A 36 4.46 17.49 2.37
CA LYS A 36 3.17 16.78 2.47
C LYS A 36 2.40 17.14 3.73
N THR A 37 3.01 16.90 4.89
CA THR A 37 2.38 17.09 6.21
C THR A 37 1.92 18.54 6.42
N VAL A 38 2.79 19.52 6.14
CA VAL A 38 2.45 20.95 6.26
C VAL A 38 1.28 21.33 5.36
N CYS A 39 1.30 20.84 4.10
CA CYS A 39 0.23 21.09 3.14
C CYS A 39 -1.10 20.52 3.64
N MET A 40 -1.11 19.27 4.08
CA MET A 40 -2.33 18.57 4.50
C MET A 40 -2.90 19.09 5.82
N ILE A 41 -2.05 19.42 6.79
CA ILE A 41 -2.49 20.06 8.04
C ILE A 41 -3.17 21.40 7.74
N ASN A 42 -2.57 22.23 6.88
CA ASN A 42 -3.18 23.52 6.53
C ASN A 42 -4.45 23.36 5.68
N HIS A 43 -4.54 22.30 4.87
CA HIS A 43 -5.79 21.99 4.18
C HIS A 43 -6.91 21.62 5.15
N LEU A 44 -6.65 20.76 6.14
CA LEU A 44 -7.61 20.40 7.18
C LEU A 44 -8.05 21.62 7.99
N ILE A 45 -7.11 22.48 8.42
CA ILE A 45 -7.42 23.71 9.16
C ILE A 45 -8.33 24.63 8.33
N ARG A 46 -7.99 24.84 7.06
CA ARG A 46 -8.80 25.64 6.14
C ARG A 46 -10.20 25.05 5.95
N SER A 47 -10.30 23.75 5.70
CA SER A 47 -11.58 23.06 5.55
C SER A 47 -12.43 23.17 6.80
N ALA A 48 -11.83 23.00 7.98
CA ALA A 48 -12.50 23.11 9.26
C ALA A 48 -13.03 24.53 9.53
N LEU A 49 -12.22 25.56 9.24
CA LEU A 49 -12.62 26.95 9.45
C LEU A 49 -13.72 27.41 8.47
N LEU A 50 -13.71 26.92 7.24
CA LEU A 50 -14.67 27.29 6.20
C LEU A 50 -15.95 26.45 6.23
N SER A 51 -15.98 25.37 7.02
CA SER A 51 -17.14 24.49 7.12
C SER A 51 -18.36 25.22 7.69
N LYS A 52 -19.50 25.05 7.01
CA LYS A 52 -20.82 25.55 7.45
C LYS A 52 -21.68 24.47 8.08
N LEU A 53 -21.15 23.25 8.22
CA LEU A 53 -21.86 22.15 8.83
C LEU A 53 -21.97 22.33 10.35
N SER A 54 -22.94 21.67 10.97
CA SER A 54 -23.04 21.61 12.42
C SER A 54 -22.00 20.63 12.96
N ASN A 55 -21.17 21.08 13.92
CA ASN A 55 -20.14 20.27 14.58
C ASN A 55 -19.24 19.50 13.60
N PRO A 56 -18.54 20.16 12.66
CA PRO A 56 -17.75 19.44 11.66
C PRO A 56 -16.55 18.72 12.28
N ARG A 57 -16.22 17.54 11.72
CA ARG A 57 -15.16 16.65 12.20
C ARG A 57 -14.17 16.34 11.10
N PHE A 58 -12.90 16.58 11.40
CA PHE A 58 -11.80 16.32 10.49
C PHE A 58 -10.76 15.46 11.17
N ALA A 59 -10.05 14.64 10.41
CA ALA A 59 -9.01 13.76 10.91
C ALA A 59 -7.72 13.83 10.08
N TYR A 60 -6.58 13.84 10.76
CA TYR A 60 -5.30 13.49 10.20
C TYR A 60 -4.89 12.13 10.75
N ILE A 61 -4.69 11.16 9.87
CA ILE A 61 -4.45 9.77 10.23
C ILE A 61 -3.03 9.40 9.78
N ALA A 62 -2.19 8.96 10.71
CA ALA A 62 -0.86 8.44 10.45
C ALA A 62 -0.82 6.92 10.69
N PRO A 63 0.23 6.21 10.25
CA PRO A 63 0.36 4.78 10.52
C PRO A 63 0.26 4.43 12.01
N THR A 64 0.85 5.26 12.89
CA THR A 64 0.74 5.11 14.34
C THR A 64 0.39 6.43 15.03
N PHE A 65 -0.24 6.35 16.20
CA PHE A 65 -0.54 7.52 17.04
C PHE A 65 0.75 8.27 17.45
N LYS A 66 1.83 7.53 17.73
CA LYS A 66 3.13 8.10 18.03
C LYS A 66 3.68 8.94 16.87
N GLN A 67 3.52 8.45 15.63
CA GLN A 67 3.92 9.21 14.43
C GLN A 67 3.03 10.44 14.23
N ALA A 68 1.71 10.33 14.39
CA ALA A 68 0.80 11.47 14.33
C ALA A 68 1.24 12.57 15.31
N LYS A 69 1.58 12.19 16.56
CA LYS A 69 2.08 13.10 17.58
C LYS A 69 3.40 13.76 17.20
N SER A 70 4.39 12.96 16.83
CA SER A 70 5.76 13.47 16.59
C SER A 70 5.90 14.29 15.30
N ILE A 71 5.05 14.02 14.29
CA ILE A 71 5.19 14.64 12.96
C ILE A 71 4.20 15.81 12.77
N ALA A 72 2.93 15.62 13.15
CA ALA A 72 1.86 16.51 12.76
C ALA A 72 1.34 17.42 13.90
N TRP A 73 1.47 17.01 15.18
CA TRP A 73 0.87 17.74 16.29
C TRP A 73 1.45 19.14 16.50
N ASP A 74 2.77 19.28 16.39
CA ASP A 74 3.40 20.58 16.54
C ASP A 74 3.02 21.53 15.39
N TYR A 75 2.92 21.04 14.16
CA TYR A 75 2.40 21.84 13.05
C TYR A 75 0.93 22.24 13.27
N MET A 76 0.10 21.33 13.77
CA MET A 76 -1.29 21.62 14.07
C MET A 76 -1.39 22.76 15.08
N LYS A 77 -0.63 22.72 16.17
CA LYS A 77 -0.57 23.80 17.17
C LYS A 77 -0.03 25.10 16.56
N GLN A 78 1.08 25.02 15.85
CA GLN A 78 1.72 26.20 15.23
C GLN A 78 0.77 26.98 14.33
N PHE A 79 0.03 26.28 13.47
CA PHE A 79 -0.85 26.91 12.49
C PHE A 79 -2.20 27.33 13.08
N THR A 80 -2.62 26.79 14.21
CA THR A 80 -3.88 27.13 14.86
C THR A 80 -3.72 28.07 16.07
N ALA A 81 -2.51 28.28 16.60
CA ALA A 81 -2.25 29.06 17.78
C ALA A 81 -2.77 30.52 17.75
N LYS A 82 -2.82 31.15 16.55
CA LYS A 82 -3.30 32.50 16.36
C LYS A 82 -4.82 32.61 16.16
N ILE A 83 -5.54 31.47 16.11
CA ILE A 83 -6.99 31.47 16.02
C ILE A 83 -7.59 31.66 17.40
N PRO A 84 -8.33 32.76 17.66
CA PRO A 84 -8.91 33.02 18.98
C PRO A 84 -9.84 31.89 19.43
N HIS A 85 -9.87 31.62 20.71
CA HIS A 85 -10.73 30.59 21.34
C HIS A 85 -10.47 29.15 20.89
N THR A 86 -9.34 28.87 20.22
CA THR A 86 -8.90 27.50 19.93
C THR A 86 -8.55 26.77 21.22
N LYS A 87 -9.03 25.52 21.36
CA LYS A 87 -8.73 24.66 22.50
C LYS A 87 -7.93 23.46 22.05
N PHE A 88 -6.92 23.11 22.85
CA PHE A 88 -6.07 21.96 22.57
C PHE A 88 -6.28 20.88 23.64
N ASN A 89 -6.37 19.62 23.19
CA ASN A 89 -6.32 18.45 24.07
C ASN A 89 -5.07 17.64 23.70
N GLU A 90 -4.05 17.68 24.55
CA GLU A 90 -2.75 17.04 24.34
C GLU A 90 -2.81 15.51 24.44
N THR A 91 -3.77 14.98 25.18
CA THR A 91 -3.94 13.53 25.36
C THR A 91 -4.60 12.90 24.13
N GLU A 92 -5.65 13.55 23.61
CA GLU A 92 -6.39 13.07 22.46
C GLU A 92 -5.85 13.62 21.13
N LEU A 93 -4.80 14.45 21.16
CA LEU A 93 -4.26 15.19 20.01
C LEU A 93 -5.36 15.86 19.18
N ARG A 94 -6.19 16.66 19.88
CA ARG A 94 -7.39 17.26 19.32
C ARG A 94 -7.36 18.78 19.41
N VAL A 95 -7.81 19.43 18.36
CA VAL A 95 -8.00 20.88 18.29
C VAL A 95 -9.48 21.17 18.08
N ASP A 96 -10.09 21.93 19.00
CA ASP A 96 -11.44 22.45 18.87
C ASP A 96 -11.37 23.94 18.45
N LEU A 97 -11.96 24.27 17.30
CA LEU A 97 -11.97 25.59 16.71
C LEU A 97 -13.24 26.41 17.14
N PRO A 98 -13.20 27.76 17.08
CA PRO A 98 -14.28 28.61 17.57
C PRO A 98 -15.63 28.42 16.86
N ASN A 99 -15.63 27.91 15.64
CA ASN A 99 -16.85 27.61 14.89
C ASN A 99 -17.46 26.22 15.17
N GLY A 100 -16.96 25.52 16.21
CA GLY A 100 -17.43 24.18 16.59
C GLY A 100 -16.77 23.04 15.81
N SER A 101 -15.89 23.37 14.85
CA SER A 101 -15.13 22.35 14.13
C SER A 101 -14.08 21.71 15.03
N ARG A 102 -13.81 20.44 14.78
CA ARG A 102 -12.79 19.64 15.46
C ARG A 102 -11.87 18.98 14.48
N ILE A 103 -10.58 19.03 14.76
CA ILE A 103 -9.56 18.28 14.03
C ILE A 103 -8.87 17.35 15.02
N THR A 104 -8.84 16.06 14.75
CA THR A 104 -8.21 15.05 15.60
C THR A 104 -7.08 14.35 14.82
N LEU A 105 -5.94 14.13 15.48
CA LEU A 105 -4.86 13.33 14.94
C LEU A 105 -5.01 11.90 15.46
N LEU A 106 -4.97 10.92 14.56
CA LEU A 106 -5.27 9.52 14.85
C LEU A 106 -4.15 8.61 14.36
N GLY A 107 -3.99 7.47 15.00
CA GLY A 107 -3.17 6.36 14.49
C GLY A 107 -4.04 5.28 13.85
N SER A 108 -3.50 4.59 12.86
CA SER A 108 -4.18 3.51 12.13
C SER A 108 -3.88 2.12 12.69
N GLU A 109 -3.06 2.03 13.74
CA GLU A 109 -2.65 0.75 14.34
C GLU A 109 -3.79 -0.02 15.00
N SER A 110 -4.85 0.66 15.41
CA SER A 110 -6.05 0.06 16.00
C SER A 110 -7.30 0.51 15.26
N PRO A 111 -7.56 0.00 14.06
CA PRO A 111 -8.65 0.45 13.21
C PRO A 111 -10.03 0.35 13.89
N ASP A 112 -10.28 -0.72 14.65
CA ASP A 112 -11.56 -0.94 15.33
C ASP A 112 -11.89 0.14 16.37
N GLY A 113 -10.86 0.75 16.98
CA GLY A 113 -11.03 1.89 17.89
C GLY A 113 -11.56 3.16 17.22
N LEU A 114 -11.57 3.21 15.89
CA LEU A 114 -12.08 4.33 15.11
C LEU A 114 -13.51 4.09 14.59
N ARG A 115 -14.15 2.96 14.95
CA ARG A 115 -15.54 2.70 14.58
C ARG A 115 -16.51 3.67 15.28
N GLY A 116 -17.53 4.09 14.57
CA GLY A 116 -18.60 4.96 15.09
C GLY A 116 -18.27 6.45 15.03
N ILE A 117 -17.11 6.87 14.52
CA ILE A 117 -16.85 8.29 14.24
C ILE A 117 -17.55 8.72 12.94
N TYR A 118 -17.87 10.01 12.84
CA TYR A 118 -18.23 10.62 11.56
C TYR A 118 -17.21 11.66 11.16
N LEU A 119 -16.97 11.82 9.87
CA LEU A 119 -15.98 12.73 9.32
C LEU A 119 -16.53 13.54 8.17
N ASP A 120 -16.16 14.81 8.11
CA ASP A 120 -16.42 15.72 7.00
C ASP A 120 -15.21 15.80 6.04
N GLY A 121 -14.06 15.38 6.50
CA GLY A 121 -12.86 15.22 5.69
C GLY A 121 -11.72 14.59 6.47
N CYS A 122 -10.87 13.88 5.79
CA CYS A 122 -9.67 13.32 6.41
C CYS A 122 -8.49 13.26 5.44
N VAL A 123 -7.31 13.19 6.04
CA VAL A 123 -6.03 12.90 5.37
C VAL A 123 -5.48 11.64 5.98
N ILE A 124 -5.09 10.69 5.15
CA ILE A 124 -4.37 9.47 5.57
C ILE A 124 -2.94 9.59 5.03
N ASP A 125 -2.00 9.85 5.92
CA ASP A 125 -0.59 10.07 5.58
C ASP A 125 0.19 8.76 5.60
N GLU A 126 1.24 8.68 4.79
CA GLU A 126 2.07 7.49 4.57
C GLU A 126 1.21 6.24 4.31
N TYR A 127 0.23 6.37 3.39
CA TYR A 127 -0.82 5.39 3.16
C TYR A 127 -0.31 3.98 2.80
N ALA A 128 0.87 3.86 2.23
CA ALA A 128 1.51 2.57 1.97
C ALA A 128 1.76 1.73 3.25
N ASN A 129 1.88 2.40 4.41
CA ASN A 129 2.12 1.76 5.72
C ASN A 129 0.85 1.59 6.56
N VAL A 130 -0.30 1.95 6.01
CA VAL A 130 -1.58 1.90 6.70
C VAL A 130 -2.26 0.55 6.46
N ASN A 131 -2.95 0.02 7.48
CA ASN A 131 -3.71 -1.21 7.35
C ASN A 131 -4.74 -1.11 6.22
N SER A 132 -4.73 -2.06 5.29
CA SER A 132 -5.60 -2.07 4.10
C SER A 132 -7.10 -2.04 4.43
N LYS A 133 -7.52 -2.52 5.60
CA LYS A 133 -8.91 -2.51 6.07
C LYS A 133 -9.38 -1.15 6.56
N LEU A 134 -8.46 -0.23 6.91
CA LEU A 134 -8.83 1.05 7.51
C LEU A 134 -9.79 1.85 6.61
N PHE A 135 -9.43 2.03 5.34
CA PHE A 135 -10.27 2.84 4.46
C PHE A 135 -11.59 2.17 4.13
N PRO A 136 -11.64 0.94 3.57
CA PRO A 136 -12.91 0.35 3.14
C PRO A 136 -13.88 0.07 4.29
N GLU A 137 -13.39 -0.37 5.46
CA GLU A 137 -14.26 -0.82 6.54
C GLU A 137 -14.62 0.28 7.56
N ILE A 138 -13.81 1.34 7.68
CA ILE A 138 -13.94 2.33 8.74
C ILE A 138 -14.08 3.74 8.21
N ILE A 139 -13.11 4.23 7.45
CA ILE A 139 -13.09 5.64 7.02
C ILE A 139 -14.13 5.90 5.92
N ARG A 140 -14.30 4.98 4.97
CA ARG A 140 -15.30 5.11 3.91
C ARG A 140 -16.73 5.22 4.46
N PRO A 141 -17.17 4.38 5.43
CA PRO A 141 -18.43 4.56 6.14
C PRO A 141 -18.50 5.87 6.92
N ALA A 142 -17.46 6.25 7.68
CA ALA A 142 -17.42 7.48 8.47
C ALA A 142 -17.60 8.77 7.64
N LEU A 143 -17.24 8.74 6.35
CA LEU A 143 -17.41 9.84 5.40
C LEU A 143 -18.74 9.80 4.63
N SER A 144 -19.55 8.74 4.78
CA SER A 144 -20.69 8.50 3.89
C SER A 144 -21.86 9.44 4.14
N ASP A 145 -22.24 9.64 5.41
CA ASP A 145 -23.44 10.42 5.79
C ASP A 145 -23.37 11.87 5.34
N ARG A 146 -22.17 12.47 5.40
CA ARG A 146 -21.95 13.88 5.10
C ARG A 146 -21.22 14.11 3.77
N LYS A 147 -20.97 13.05 3.01
CA LYS A 147 -20.19 13.08 1.76
C LYS A 147 -18.82 13.74 1.94
N GLY A 148 -18.18 13.46 3.07
CA GLY A 148 -16.86 13.96 3.40
C GLY A 148 -15.79 13.52 2.38
N TYR A 149 -14.69 14.28 2.28
CA TYR A 149 -13.59 13.97 1.38
C TYR A 149 -12.48 13.15 2.07
N CYS A 150 -11.68 12.45 1.26
CA CYS A 150 -10.47 11.76 1.73
C CYS A 150 -9.27 12.10 0.84
N VAL A 151 -8.12 12.29 1.49
CA VAL A 151 -6.82 12.42 0.82
C VAL A 151 -5.92 11.29 1.28
N PHE A 152 -5.46 10.49 0.34
CA PHE A 152 -4.43 9.47 0.53
C PHE A 152 -3.11 10.03 0.05
N ILE A 153 -2.13 10.14 0.93
CA ILE A 153 -0.85 10.77 0.59
C ILE A 153 0.33 9.96 1.13
N GLY A 154 1.41 9.92 0.39
CA GLY A 154 2.63 9.21 0.78
C GLY A 154 3.70 9.25 -0.30
N THR A 155 4.79 8.55 -0.03
CA THR A 155 5.82 8.15 -1.00
C THR A 155 5.58 6.71 -1.44
N PRO A 156 5.96 6.30 -2.66
CA PRO A 156 5.87 4.90 -3.09
C PRO A 156 6.65 3.95 -2.19
N MET A 157 6.12 2.74 -2.01
CA MET A 157 6.79 1.65 -1.28
C MET A 157 6.67 0.32 -2.05
N GLY A 158 7.03 0.35 -3.34
CA GLY A 158 6.84 -0.80 -4.24
C GLY A 158 5.39 -0.94 -4.71
N MET A 159 5.12 -1.97 -5.51
CA MET A 159 3.82 -2.18 -6.15
C MET A 159 2.88 -3.09 -5.36
N ASN A 160 3.40 -3.88 -4.42
CA ASN A 160 2.60 -4.84 -3.65
C ASN A 160 2.05 -4.21 -2.36
N ASN A 161 1.22 -3.17 -2.48
CA ASN A 161 0.55 -2.54 -1.34
C ASN A 161 -0.70 -1.76 -1.78
N ASN A 162 -1.58 -1.48 -0.80
CA ASN A 162 -2.83 -0.78 -0.98
C ASN A 162 -2.69 0.64 -1.57
N PHE A 163 -1.55 1.30 -1.44
CA PHE A 163 -1.34 2.65 -1.99
C PHE A 163 -1.13 2.59 -3.50
N TYR A 164 -0.38 1.61 -3.99
CA TYR A 164 -0.23 1.40 -5.43
C TYR A 164 -1.54 1.00 -6.09
N GLU A 165 -2.27 0.04 -5.50
CA GLU A 165 -3.59 -0.38 -5.99
C GLU A 165 -4.55 0.80 -6.08
N LEU A 166 -4.59 1.64 -5.03
CA LEU A 166 -5.44 2.82 -5.01
C LEU A 166 -5.03 3.87 -6.05
N TYR A 167 -3.71 4.05 -6.26
CA TYR A 167 -3.19 4.94 -7.28
C TYR A 167 -3.58 4.48 -8.69
N GLN A 168 -3.49 3.18 -8.97
CA GLN A 168 -3.93 2.61 -10.24
C GLN A 168 -5.44 2.78 -10.45
N HIS A 169 -6.23 2.51 -9.42
CA HIS A 169 -7.68 2.74 -9.46
C HIS A 169 -8.01 4.23 -9.79
N ALA A 170 -7.35 5.15 -9.11
CA ALA A 170 -7.58 6.60 -9.29
C ALA A 170 -7.17 7.13 -10.67
N GLN A 171 -6.38 6.39 -11.45
CA GLN A 171 -6.04 6.78 -12.83
C GLN A 171 -7.20 6.56 -13.81
N SER A 172 -8.08 5.61 -13.52
CA SER A 172 -9.17 5.21 -14.41
C SER A 172 -10.56 5.66 -13.93
N ALA A 173 -10.70 6.05 -12.66
CA ALA A 173 -11.98 6.39 -12.05
C ALA A 173 -12.26 7.91 -12.16
N GLU A 174 -13.41 8.29 -12.75
CA GLU A 174 -13.78 9.68 -13.04
C GLU A 174 -13.96 10.56 -11.79
N ASP A 175 -14.36 9.98 -10.66
CA ASP A 175 -14.62 10.68 -9.39
C ASP A 175 -13.39 10.76 -8.47
N TRP A 176 -12.22 10.33 -8.98
CA TRP A 176 -10.95 10.35 -8.25
C TRP A 176 -9.98 11.35 -8.88
N PHE A 177 -9.31 12.12 -8.02
CA PHE A 177 -8.17 12.93 -8.43
C PHE A 177 -6.88 12.20 -8.04
N ASN A 178 -5.96 12.08 -8.99
CA ASN A 178 -4.61 11.58 -8.71
C ASN A 178 -3.56 12.62 -9.09
N TYR A 179 -2.47 12.63 -8.34
CA TYR A 179 -1.35 13.51 -8.59
C TYR A 179 -0.04 12.85 -8.19
N LYS A 180 0.94 12.89 -9.09
CA LYS A 180 2.29 12.40 -8.83
C LYS A 180 3.27 13.56 -8.93
N ALA A 181 4.02 13.82 -7.84
CA ALA A 181 5.00 14.91 -7.73
C ALA A 181 6.40 14.35 -7.58
N LYS A 182 7.21 14.37 -8.62
CA LYS A 182 8.62 14.00 -8.62
C LYS A 182 9.47 15.20 -8.20
N ALA A 183 10.63 14.95 -7.57
CA ALA A 183 11.55 16.03 -7.19
C ALA A 183 12.12 16.73 -8.42
N SER A 184 12.41 15.99 -9.48
CA SER A 184 12.85 16.51 -10.79
C SER A 184 11.86 17.51 -11.41
N ASP A 185 10.53 17.32 -11.20
CA ASP A 185 9.50 18.17 -11.76
C ASP A 185 9.18 19.39 -10.88
N THR A 186 9.19 19.18 -9.55
CA THR A 186 8.76 20.22 -8.60
C THR A 186 9.82 21.27 -8.33
N LYS A 187 11.10 20.91 -8.46
CA LYS A 187 12.26 21.77 -8.16
C LYS A 187 12.22 22.39 -6.75
N ILE A 188 11.63 21.66 -5.79
CA ILE A 188 11.53 22.08 -4.38
C ILE A 188 12.84 21.82 -3.63
N VAL A 189 13.53 20.76 -4.03
CA VAL A 189 14.85 20.40 -3.49
C VAL A 189 15.91 20.79 -4.53
N ASP A 190 16.99 21.40 -4.08
CA ASP A 190 18.07 21.84 -4.96
C ASP A 190 18.74 20.64 -5.63
N ASP A 191 19.17 20.82 -6.89
CA ASP A 191 19.75 19.73 -7.69
C ASP A 191 21.02 19.16 -7.04
N ASP A 192 21.86 20.00 -6.41
CA ASP A 192 23.05 19.55 -5.67
C ASP A 192 22.72 18.65 -4.47
N GLU A 193 21.60 18.95 -3.77
CA GLU A 193 21.14 18.13 -2.66
C GLU A 193 20.56 16.79 -3.15
N LEU A 194 19.90 16.79 -4.31
CA LEU A 194 19.42 15.57 -4.95
C LEU A 194 20.56 14.65 -5.37
N ILE A 195 21.66 15.20 -5.91
CA ILE A 195 22.86 14.43 -6.27
C ILE A 195 23.46 13.77 -5.03
N LYS A 196 23.67 14.53 -3.94
CA LYS A 196 24.20 14.01 -2.68
C LYS A 196 23.28 12.94 -2.06
N ALA A 197 21.95 13.18 -2.10
CA ALA A 197 20.98 12.21 -1.62
C ALA A 197 21.08 10.89 -2.39
N LYS A 198 21.25 10.95 -3.71
CA LYS A 198 21.42 9.78 -4.57
C LYS A 198 22.72 9.00 -4.26
N GLU A 199 23.83 9.70 -4.02
CA GLU A 199 25.11 9.09 -3.62
C GLU A 199 25.00 8.34 -2.29
N VAL A 200 24.31 8.91 -1.30
CA VAL A 200 24.18 8.34 0.05
C VAL A 200 23.20 7.16 0.12
N MET A 201 22.06 7.27 -0.55
CA MET A 201 21.01 6.24 -0.44
C MET A 201 20.98 5.23 -1.58
N GLY A 202 21.78 5.43 -2.62
CA GLY A 202 21.81 4.62 -3.83
C GLY A 202 20.66 4.92 -4.80
N GLU A 203 20.87 4.51 -6.06
CA GLU A 203 19.97 4.80 -7.18
C GLU A 203 18.51 4.40 -6.89
N LYS A 204 18.32 3.14 -6.50
CA LYS A 204 16.98 2.57 -6.32
C LYS A 204 16.17 3.30 -5.25
N LYS A 205 16.77 3.55 -4.08
CA LYS A 205 16.12 4.26 -2.99
C LYS A 205 15.85 5.72 -3.35
N TYR A 206 16.77 6.36 -4.09
CA TYR A 206 16.56 7.70 -4.63
C TYR A 206 15.36 7.74 -5.58
N MET A 207 15.28 6.82 -6.53
CA MET A 207 14.15 6.75 -7.48
C MET A 207 12.82 6.58 -6.75
N GLN A 208 12.76 5.75 -5.72
CA GLN A 208 11.57 5.58 -4.89
C GLN A 208 11.20 6.86 -4.13
N GLU A 209 12.14 7.44 -3.38
CA GLU A 209 11.87 8.54 -2.44
C GLU A 209 11.74 9.90 -3.12
N PHE A 210 12.48 10.15 -4.19
CA PHE A 210 12.51 11.45 -4.86
C PHE A 210 11.85 11.46 -6.22
N GLU A 211 11.94 10.40 -7.00
CA GLU A 211 11.30 10.33 -8.33
C GLU A 211 9.96 9.59 -8.31
N CYS A 212 9.50 9.19 -7.12
CA CYS A 212 8.22 8.51 -6.93
C CYS A 212 8.07 7.27 -7.81
N ASP A 213 9.14 6.49 -7.94
CA ASP A 213 9.13 5.27 -8.71
C ASP A 213 8.57 4.12 -7.87
N TRP A 214 7.58 3.41 -8.43
CA TRP A 214 6.95 2.25 -7.80
C TRP A 214 7.76 0.95 -7.98
N ILE A 215 8.56 0.88 -9.05
CA ILE A 215 9.33 -0.31 -9.43
C ILE A 215 10.67 -0.36 -8.70
N ALA A 216 11.16 0.80 -8.21
CA ALA A 216 12.39 0.88 -7.46
C ALA A 216 12.35 -0.10 -6.27
N ASN A 217 13.26 -1.04 -6.30
CA ASN A 217 13.26 -2.25 -5.50
C ASN A 217 13.15 -1.98 -3.99
N ILE A 218 12.28 -2.74 -3.33
CA ILE A 218 12.21 -2.80 -1.88
C ILE A 218 13.56 -3.36 -1.38
N GLU A 219 14.19 -2.67 -0.46
CA GLU A 219 15.40 -3.14 0.24
C GLU A 219 15.13 -4.55 0.81
N GLY A 220 15.90 -5.53 0.36
CA GLY A 220 15.66 -6.95 0.69
C GLY A 220 14.88 -7.78 -0.34
N SER A 221 14.47 -7.21 -1.47
CA SER A 221 13.89 -8.00 -2.57
C SER A 221 14.96 -8.85 -3.27
N VAL A 222 14.90 -10.15 -3.07
CA VAL A 222 15.85 -11.12 -3.65
C VAL A 222 15.78 -11.13 -5.18
N TYR A 223 14.59 -10.97 -5.76
CA TYR A 223 14.34 -11.11 -7.19
C TYR A 223 14.03 -9.80 -7.93
N GLY A 224 14.06 -8.65 -7.25
CA GLY A 224 13.61 -7.39 -7.86
C GLY A 224 14.38 -6.99 -9.11
N ASP A 225 15.71 -7.14 -9.13
CA ASP A 225 16.54 -6.83 -10.31
C ASP A 225 16.27 -7.79 -11.47
N VAL A 226 16.01 -9.05 -11.14
CA VAL A 226 15.69 -10.08 -12.14
C VAL A 226 14.33 -9.77 -12.77
N ILE A 227 13.32 -9.43 -11.95
CA ILE A 227 11.98 -9.07 -12.43
C ILE A 227 12.02 -7.80 -13.28
N ALA A 228 12.75 -6.75 -12.83
CA ALA A 228 12.90 -5.53 -13.61
C ALA A 228 13.54 -5.82 -15.00
N LYS A 229 14.57 -6.66 -15.03
CA LYS A 229 15.19 -7.07 -16.29
C LYS A 229 14.24 -7.87 -17.18
N LEU A 230 13.43 -8.76 -16.62
CA LEU A 230 12.43 -9.52 -17.38
C LEU A 230 11.36 -8.61 -18.00
N ASP A 231 11.01 -7.51 -17.29
CA ASP A 231 10.06 -6.51 -17.80
C ASP A 231 10.67 -5.67 -18.93
N ASP A 232 11.90 -5.19 -18.74
CA ASP A 232 12.66 -4.46 -19.77
C ASP A 232 12.85 -5.29 -21.05
N ASP A 233 13.15 -6.57 -20.88
CA ASP A 233 13.31 -7.56 -21.97
C ASP A 233 11.96 -8.02 -22.56
N LYS A 234 10.82 -7.49 -22.07
CA LYS A 234 9.45 -7.86 -22.46
C LYS A 234 9.14 -9.35 -22.31
N GLN A 235 9.75 -9.98 -21.33
CA GLN A 235 9.52 -11.38 -20.99
C GLN A 235 8.34 -11.55 -20.01
N LEU A 236 7.91 -10.47 -19.33
CA LEU A 236 6.67 -10.43 -18.57
C LEU A 236 5.50 -10.18 -19.52
N THR A 237 4.93 -11.26 -20.02
CA THR A 237 3.83 -11.21 -20.98
C THR A 237 2.82 -12.32 -20.70
N ARG A 238 1.67 -12.26 -21.36
CA ARG A 238 0.69 -13.34 -21.27
C ARG A 238 1.20 -14.55 -22.08
N VAL A 239 1.53 -15.64 -21.38
CA VAL A 239 1.96 -16.90 -22.00
C VAL A 239 0.77 -17.86 -22.00
N PRO A 240 0.22 -18.22 -23.18
CA PRO A 240 -0.88 -19.17 -23.26
C PRO A 240 -0.39 -20.60 -22.99
N TYR A 241 -1.29 -21.45 -22.46
CA TYR A 241 -1.08 -22.88 -22.36
C TYR A 241 -0.93 -23.51 -23.74
N ASP A 242 0.11 -24.33 -23.95
CA ASP A 242 0.30 -25.12 -25.13
C ASP A 242 -0.12 -26.61 -24.87
N PRO A 243 -1.20 -27.11 -25.47
CA PRO A 243 -1.66 -28.47 -25.24
C PRO A 243 -0.66 -29.56 -25.68
N ALA A 244 0.34 -29.22 -26.51
CA ALA A 244 1.38 -30.16 -26.93
C ALA A 244 2.47 -30.39 -25.88
N LEU A 245 2.53 -29.55 -24.85
CA LEU A 245 3.53 -29.61 -23.79
C LEU A 245 2.87 -29.94 -22.44
N PRO A 246 3.44 -30.87 -21.64
CA PRO A 246 2.91 -31.11 -20.30
C PRO A 246 3.25 -29.98 -19.34
N VAL A 247 2.37 -29.78 -18.36
CA VAL A 247 2.51 -28.78 -17.29
C VAL A 247 3.20 -29.42 -16.10
N SER A 248 4.18 -28.74 -15.56
CA SER A 248 4.74 -29.03 -14.22
C SER A 248 4.35 -27.94 -13.23
N THR A 249 4.27 -28.28 -11.95
CA THR A 249 3.94 -27.32 -10.88
C THR A 249 5.05 -27.26 -9.86
N ALA A 250 5.31 -26.05 -9.35
CA ALA A 250 6.17 -25.80 -8.21
C ALA A 250 5.34 -25.18 -7.09
N TRP A 251 5.44 -25.73 -5.87
CA TRP A 251 4.62 -25.37 -4.74
C TRP A 251 5.44 -24.74 -3.64
N ASP A 252 4.86 -23.74 -3.02
CA ASP A 252 5.25 -23.26 -1.71
C ASP A 252 4.09 -23.50 -0.73
N LEU A 253 4.37 -24.18 0.40
CA LEU A 253 3.35 -24.69 1.31
C LEU A 253 3.33 -23.89 2.61
N GLY A 254 2.43 -22.92 2.71
CA GLY A 254 2.11 -22.20 3.95
C GLY A 254 0.84 -22.73 4.65
N VAL A 255 0.82 -22.77 5.97
CA VAL A 255 -0.40 -23.09 6.75
C VAL A 255 -1.02 -21.83 7.33
N SER A 256 -0.20 -20.97 7.89
CA SER A 256 -0.59 -19.66 8.45
C SER A 256 -0.42 -18.52 7.44
N ASP A 257 0.42 -18.75 6.44
CA ASP A 257 0.70 -17.86 5.32
C ASP A 257 0.00 -18.34 4.05
N HIS A 258 0.26 -17.68 2.93
CA HIS A 258 -0.24 -18.10 1.63
C HIS A 258 0.50 -19.37 1.17
N SER A 259 -0.26 -20.33 0.66
CA SER A 259 0.31 -21.37 -0.19
C SER A 259 0.27 -20.88 -1.63
N SER A 260 1.34 -21.05 -2.38
CA SER A 260 1.42 -20.64 -3.78
C SER A 260 1.79 -21.79 -4.70
N ILE A 261 1.27 -21.76 -5.93
CA ILE A 261 1.50 -22.76 -6.96
C ILE A 261 1.80 -22.07 -8.27
N ILE A 262 2.98 -22.33 -8.80
CA ILE A 262 3.39 -21.87 -10.13
C ILE A 262 3.17 -23.02 -11.12
N PHE A 263 2.51 -22.74 -12.24
CA PHE A 263 2.31 -23.68 -13.35
C PHE A 263 3.23 -23.29 -14.49
N TYR A 264 4.01 -24.22 -14.96
CA TYR A 264 4.96 -23.95 -16.05
C TYR A 264 5.06 -25.07 -17.06
N GLN A 265 5.43 -24.71 -18.27
CA GLN A 265 5.75 -25.61 -19.37
C GLN A 265 7.21 -25.43 -19.77
N GLN A 266 7.89 -26.51 -20.08
CA GLN A 266 9.29 -26.50 -20.49
C GLN A 266 9.42 -26.90 -21.97
N LEU A 267 10.05 -26.02 -22.77
CA LEU A 267 10.40 -26.25 -24.15
C LEU A 267 11.92 -26.12 -24.31
N GLY A 268 12.60 -27.24 -24.36
CA GLY A 268 14.06 -27.27 -24.40
C GLY A 268 14.67 -26.68 -23.13
N ARG A 269 15.38 -25.54 -23.26
CA ARG A 269 15.96 -24.77 -22.11
C ARG A 269 15.06 -23.65 -21.60
N SER A 270 13.99 -23.34 -22.31
CA SER A 270 13.08 -22.28 -21.92
C SER A 270 12.01 -22.80 -20.98
N VAL A 271 11.71 -22.04 -19.94
CA VAL A 271 10.64 -22.30 -18.98
C VAL A 271 9.61 -21.19 -19.14
N ASN A 272 8.39 -21.56 -19.48
CA ASN A 272 7.26 -20.66 -19.65
C ASN A 272 6.32 -20.80 -18.45
N ILE A 273 6.21 -19.78 -17.62
CA ILE A 273 5.20 -19.72 -16.56
C ILE A 273 3.88 -19.33 -17.20
N ILE A 274 2.89 -20.23 -17.12
CA ILE A 274 1.61 -20.10 -17.84
C ILE A 274 0.46 -19.72 -16.91
N ASP A 275 0.59 -20.02 -15.61
CA ASP A 275 -0.48 -19.76 -14.62
C ASP A 275 0.12 -19.68 -13.22
N TYR A 276 -0.63 -19.07 -12.30
CA TYR A 276 -0.29 -18.91 -10.90
C TYR A 276 -1.54 -19.00 -10.04
N HIS A 277 -1.42 -19.62 -8.87
CA HIS A 277 -2.48 -19.66 -7.87
C HIS A 277 -1.90 -19.41 -6.47
N GLU A 278 -2.56 -18.57 -5.73
CA GLU A 278 -2.22 -18.24 -4.35
C GLU A 278 -3.49 -18.15 -3.51
N GLU A 279 -3.48 -18.82 -2.34
CA GLU A 279 -4.62 -18.78 -1.43
C GLU A 279 -4.13 -18.97 0.02
N ARG A 280 -4.90 -18.48 0.98
CA ARG A 280 -4.60 -18.54 2.40
C ARG A 280 -5.65 -19.33 3.16
N GLY A 281 -5.20 -20.08 4.20
CA GLY A 281 -6.10 -20.77 5.12
C GLY A 281 -6.80 -22.01 4.56
N GLN A 282 -6.32 -22.51 3.40
CA GLN A 282 -6.83 -23.74 2.80
C GLN A 282 -5.93 -24.93 3.10
N GLY A 283 -6.53 -26.12 3.18
CA GLY A 283 -5.80 -27.38 3.34
C GLY A 283 -5.34 -27.97 2.01
N LEU A 284 -4.38 -28.89 2.05
CA LEU A 284 -3.85 -29.58 0.87
C LEU A 284 -4.91 -30.20 -0.07
N PRO A 285 -6.04 -30.77 0.43
CA PRO A 285 -7.11 -31.27 -0.43
C PRO A 285 -7.74 -30.25 -1.35
N TYR A 286 -7.89 -29.00 -0.90
CA TYR A 286 -8.42 -27.89 -1.69
C TYR A 286 -7.54 -27.63 -2.92
N TYR A 287 -6.24 -27.48 -2.71
CA TYR A 287 -5.29 -27.21 -3.81
C TYR A 287 -5.23 -28.37 -4.80
N ILE A 288 -5.28 -29.61 -4.33
CA ILE A 288 -5.29 -30.80 -5.17
C ILE A 288 -6.57 -30.86 -6.02
N GLN A 289 -7.71 -30.50 -5.45
CA GLN A 289 -8.96 -30.44 -6.20
C GLN A 289 -8.92 -29.33 -7.26
N MET A 290 -8.44 -28.15 -6.90
CA MET A 290 -8.26 -27.02 -7.84
C MET A 290 -7.37 -27.38 -9.03
N ILE A 291 -6.23 -28.09 -8.80
CA ILE A 291 -5.35 -28.57 -9.87
C ILE A 291 -6.10 -29.54 -10.80
N LYS A 292 -6.90 -30.46 -10.25
CA LYS A 292 -7.65 -31.44 -11.05
C LYS A 292 -8.76 -30.81 -11.87
N GLU A 293 -9.27 -29.65 -11.46
CA GLU A 293 -10.29 -28.89 -12.18
C GLU A 293 -9.72 -28.10 -13.38
N LYS A 294 -8.40 -27.91 -13.42
CA LYS A 294 -7.74 -27.29 -14.57
C LYS A 294 -7.52 -28.33 -15.68
N ASP A 295 -7.89 -28.00 -16.88
CA ASP A 295 -7.73 -28.86 -18.09
C ASP A 295 -6.26 -28.92 -18.58
N TYR A 296 -5.32 -29.21 -17.65
CA TYR A 296 -3.92 -29.34 -17.95
C TYR A 296 -3.47 -30.82 -17.95
N VAL A 297 -2.59 -31.17 -18.88
CA VAL A 297 -1.90 -32.48 -18.86
C VAL A 297 -0.66 -32.32 -17.97
N TYR A 298 -0.71 -32.89 -16.77
CA TYR A 298 0.37 -32.74 -15.79
C TYR A 298 1.50 -33.77 -16.00
N LYS A 299 2.74 -33.32 -15.74
CA LYS A 299 3.94 -34.18 -15.75
C LYS A 299 4.46 -34.38 -14.32
N ASP A 300 4.96 -33.31 -13.69
CA ASP A 300 5.62 -33.36 -12.40
C ASP A 300 5.06 -32.28 -11.45
N HIS A 301 5.01 -32.64 -10.15
CA HIS A 301 4.67 -31.71 -9.08
C HIS A 301 5.86 -31.62 -8.11
N PHE A 302 6.42 -30.43 -7.94
CA PHE A 302 7.56 -30.17 -7.07
C PHE A 302 7.08 -29.46 -5.81
N ALA A 303 7.55 -29.93 -4.65
CA ALA A 303 7.25 -29.34 -3.36
C ALA A 303 8.51 -29.25 -2.48
N PRO A 304 8.59 -28.28 -1.55
CA PRO A 304 9.67 -28.18 -0.59
C PRO A 304 9.65 -29.35 0.41
N HIS A 305 10.71 -29.47 1.19
CA HIS A 305 10.84 -30.51 2.21
C HIS A 305 9.70 -30.53 3.26
N ASP A 306 8.97 -29.42 3.40
CA ASP A 306 7.81 -29.28 4.32
C ASP A 306 6.64 -30.20 3.96
N ILE A 307 6.62 -30.73 2.72
CA ILE A 307 5.64 -31.75 2.31
C ILE A 307 5.78 -33.06 3.09
N GLU A 308 6.95 -33.30 3.73
CA GLU A 308 7.23 -34.50 4.53
C GLU A 308 6.86 -34.33 6.01
N VAL A 309 6.35 -33.15 6.42
CA VAL A 309 5.87 -32.92 7.78
C VAL A 309 4.61 -33.74 8.03
N THR A 310 4.60 -34.42 9.19
CA THR A 310 3.45 -35.23 9.65
C THR A 310 2.38 -34.32 10.24
N GLU A 311 1.16 -34.46 9.77
CA GLU A 311 0.01 -33.70 10.30
C GLU A 311 -0.53 -34.32 11.60
N PHE A 312 -0.77 -33.48 12.60
CA PHE A 312 -1.19 -33.89 13.95
C PHE A 312 -2.54 -34.63 13.96
N GLY A 313 -3.42 -34.36 12.98
CA GLY A 313 -4.80 -34.88 12.98
C GLY A 313 -4.94 -36.32 12.47
N ASN A 314 -4.02 -36.78 11.61
CA ASN A 314 -4.15 -38.07 10.92
C ASN A 314 -2.90 -38.96 10.98
N GLY A 315 -1.80 -38.46 11.57
CA GLY A 315 -0.53 -39.19 11.72
C GLY A 315 0.18 -39.50 10.41
N LYS A 316 -0.26 -38.89 9.27
CA LYS A 316 0.34 -39.05 7.94
C LYS A 316 1.11 -37.82 7.55
N THR A 317 2.13 -38.00 6.70
CA THR A 317 2.79 -36.86 6.06
C THR A 317 1.87 -36.22 5.03
N ARG A 318 2.06 -34.93 4.79
CA ARG A 318 1.34 -34.23 3.70
C ARG A 318 1.58 -34.90 2.36
N ARG A 319 2.77 -35.46 2.11
CA ARG A 319 3.11 -36.22 0.93
C ARG A 319 2.26 -37.49 0.75
N GLU A 320 2.03 -38.23 1.87
CA GLU A 320 1.17 -39.42 1.86
C GLU A 320 -0.30 -39.05 1.62
N VAL A 321 -0.77 -37.95 2.19
CA VAL A 321 -2.12 -37.41 1.95
C VAL A 321 -2.28 -37.03 0.47
N ALA A 322 -1.31 -36.31 -0.09
CA ALA A 322 -1.32 -35.96 -1.52
C ALA A 322 -1.36 -37.17 -2.42
N TYR A 323 -0.56 -38.19 -2.11
CA TYR A 323 -0.52 -39.44 -2.85
C TYR A 323 -1.88 -40.16 -2.84
N GLN A 324 -2.55 -40.21 -1.70
CA GLN A 324 -3.91 -40.76 -1.59
C GLN A 324 -4.95 -39.97 -2.39
N LEU A 325 -4.72 -38.66 -2.54
CA LEU A 325 -5.54 -37.80 -3.38
C LEU A 325 -5.12 -37.79 -4.84
N GLY A 326 -4.14 -38.62 -5.25
CA GLY A 326 -3.75 -38.86 -6.62
C GLY A 326 -2.66 -37.95 -7.19
N ILE A 327 -1.92 -37.24 -6.33
CA ILE A 327 -0.76 -36.43 -6.72
C ILE A 327 0.53 -37.00 -6.12
N ARG A 328 1.56 -37.15 -6.95
CA ARG A 328 2.91 -37.52 -6.53
C ARG A 328 3.81 -36.30 -6.54
N PHE A 329 4.31 -35.90 -5.36
CA PHE A 329 5.30 -34.85 -5.25
C PHE A 329 6.74 -35.37 -5.40
N LYS A 330 7.53 -34.62 -6.17
CA LYS A 330 8.99 -34.67 -6.12
C LYS A 330 9.46 -33.64 -5.11
N VAL A 331 10.14 -34.11 -4.06
CA VAL A 331 10.64 -33.23 -3.00
C VAL A 331 11.92 -32.58 -3.47
N VAL A 332 11.99 -31.24 -3.40
CA VAL A 332 13.20 -30.47 -3.75
C VAL A 332 14.18 -30.57 -2.60
N PRO A 333 15.48 -30.80 -2.87
CA PRO A 333 16.49 -30.78 -1.83
C PRO A 333 16.51 -29.45 -1.07
N LYS A 334 16.77 -29.51 0.24
CA LYS A 334 17.00 -28.29 1.01
C LYS A 334 18.36 -27.72 0.61
N ILE A 335 18.34 -26.53 0.01
CA ILE A 335 19.54 -25.77 -0.32
C ILE A 335 19.72 -24.63 0.68
N PRO A 336 20.95 -24.17 0.97
CA PRO A 336 21.19 -22.95 1.75
C PRO A 336 20.49 -21.75 1.12
N LEU A 337 20.09 -20.79 1.95
CA LEU A 337 19.41 -19.56 1.47
C LEU A 337 20.27 -18.74 0.50
N GLU A 338 21.59 -18.89 0.59
CA GLU A 338 22.58 -18.19 -0.26
C GLU A 338 22.68 -18.79 -1.68
N ASP A 339 22.20 -20.02 -1.87
CA ASP A 339 22.29 -20.78 -3.13
C ASP A 339 20.91 -20.87 -3.85
N GLY A 340 19.86 -20.25 -3.28
CA GLY A 340 18.48 -20.35 -3.75
C GLY A 340 17.94 -19.13 -4.50
#